data_bd987b72f812087f0ec7827f0b161ba6
#
_entry.id   bd987b72f812087f0ec7827f0b161ba6
#
_cell.length_a   1.000
_cell.length_b   1.000
_cell.length_c   1.000
_cell.angle_alpha   90.00
_cell.angle_beta   90.00
_cell.angle_gamma   90.00
#
_symmetry.space_group_name_H-M   'P 1'
#
loop_
_entity.id
_entity.type
_entity.pdbx_description
1 polymer ?
#
loop_
_entity_poly.entity_id
_entity_poly.type
_entity_poly.pdbx_seq_one_letter_code
_entity_poly.pdbx_strand_id
1 'polypeptide(L)' 'MAGRFEIYRDDEQFRFRLTADDGATLITSEPYDDKESAVAGINTTRDCAASALIADLSQ' A
#
# COMPACT_ATOMS: atom_id res chain seq x y z
N MET A 1 12.37 -8.99 -9.55
CA MET A 1 11.08 -9.52 -9.19
C MET A 1 10.27 -8.47 -8.50
N ALA A 2 9.01 -8.49 -8.77
CA ALA A 2 8.15 -7.44 -8.26
C ALA A 2 7.30 -7.97 -7.12
N GLY A 3 7.04 -7.11 -6.18
CA GLY A 3 5.99 -7.37 -5.22
C GLY A 3 4.64 -7.16 -5.87
N ARG A 4 3.61 -7.16 -5.08
CA ARG A 4 2.29 -6.90 -5.61
C ARG A 4 1.42 -6.19 -4.58
N PHE A 5 0.50 -5.40 -5.08
CA PHE A 5 -0.53 -4.79 -4.24
C PHE A 5 -1.72 -5.72 -4.19
N GLU A 6 -2.23 -5.95 -2.98
CA GLU A 6 -3.40 -6.79 -2.78
C GLU A 6 -4.45 -5.96 -2.06
N ILE A 7 -5.68 -5.99 -2.59
CA ILE A 7 -6.80 -5.32 -1.94
C ILE A 7 -7.60 -6.39 -1.20
N TYR A 8 -7.95 -6.11 0.04
CA TYR A 8 -8.75 -7.06 0.82
C TYR A 8 -9.80 -6.32 1.62
N ARG A 9 -10.79 -7.07 2.04
CA ARG A 9 -11.90 -6.53 2.81
C ARG A 9 -11.58 -6.61 4.28
N ASP A 10 -11.89 -5.52 5.00
CA ASP A 10 -11.68 -5.44 6.44
C ASP A 10 -12.96 -4.88 7.04
N ASP A 11 -13.82 -5.75 7.53
CA ASP A 11 -15.19 -5.41 7.94
C ASP A 11 -15.93 -4.85 6.73
N GLU A 12 -16.44 -3.64 6.82
CA GLU A 12 -17.16 -3.03 5.71
C GLU A 12 -16.30 -2.08 4.91
N GLN A 13 -15.00 -2.13 5.13
CA GLN A 13 -14.06 -1.24 4.46
C GLN A 13 -13.07 -2.06 3.68
N PHE A 14 -12.26 -1.36 2.89
CA PHE A 14 -11.23 -1.99 2.07
C PHE A 14 -9.88 -1.45 2.46
N ARG A 15 -8.91 -2.33 2.47
CA ARG A 15 -7.50 -1.96 2.67
C ARG A 15 -6.68 -2.58 1.57
N PHE A 16 -5.49 -2.06 1.39
CA PHE A 16 -4.54 -2.74 0.51
C PHE A 16 -3.25 -2.97 1.28
N ARG A 17 -2.47 -3.91 0.76
CA ARG A 17 -1.14 -4.16 1.29
C ARG A 17 -0.20 -4.37 0.12
N LEU A 18 1.06 -4.07 0.36
CA LEU A 18 2.12 -4.34 -0.60
C LEU A 18 2.96 -5.47 -0.06
N THR A 19 3.08 -6.52 -0.83
CA THR A 19 3.90 -7.67 -0.45
C THR A 19 5.12 -7.75 -1.34
N ALA A 20 6.22 -8.22 -0.76
CA ALA A 20 7.43 -8.48 -1.52
C ALA A 20 7.27 -9.77 -2.31
N ASP A 21 8.22 -10.04 -3.19
CA ASP A 21 8.15 -11.23 -4.03
C ASP A 21 8.26 -12.53 -3.24
N ASP A 22 8.75 -12.48 -2.01
CA ASP A 22 8.80 -13.65 -1.13
C ASP A 22 7.55 -13.77 -0.27
N GLY A 23 6.57 -12.88 -0.44
CA GLY A 23 5.33 -12.93 0.29
C GLY A 23 5.28 -12.11 1.56
N ALA A 24 6.39 -11.49 1.95
CA ALA A 24 6.41 -10.67 3.16
C ALA A 24 5.58 -9.41 2.95
N THR A 25 4.80 -9.01 3.95
CA THR A 25 4.03 -7.79 3.89
C THR A 25 4.93 -6.61 4.23
N LEU A 26 5.03 -5.68 3.29
CA LEU A 26 5.88 -4.51 3.45
C LEU A 26 5.11 -3.34 4.04
N ILE A 27 3.90 -3.10 3.55
CA ILE A 27 3.05 -2.02 4.07
C ILE A 27 1.60 -2.49 4.07
N THR A 28 0.80 -1.86 4.93
CA THR A 28 -0.64 -2.04 4.99
C THR A 28 -1.27 -0.65 5.04
N SER A 29 -2.30 -0.44 4.24
CA SER A 29 -2.92 0.87 4.14
C SER A 29 -3.91 1.14 5.28
N GLU A 30 -4.32 2.39 5.38
CA GLU A 30 -5.49 2.76 6.15
C GLU A 30 -6.75 2.24 5.46
N PRO A 31 -7.88 2.20 6.15
CA PRO A 31 -9.11 1.73 5.52
C PRO A 31 -9.71 2.74 4.56
N TYR A 32 -10.33 2.23 3.51
CA TYR A 32 -11.06 3.02 2.51
C TYR A 32 -12.49 2.55 2.47
N ASP A 33 -13.41 3.45 2.18
CA ASP A 33 -14.83 3.14 2.17
C ASP A 33 -15.24 2.27 0.99
N ASP A 34 -14.54 2.39 -0.13
CA ASP A 34 -14.85 1.61 -1.31
C ASP A 34 -13.58 1.18 -2.03
N LYS A 35 -13.77 0.26 -2.96
CA LYS A 35 -12.64 -0.34 -3.67
C LYS A 35 -11.97 0.67 -4.58
N GLU A 36 -12.73 1.56 -5.19
CA GLU A 36 -12.15 2.56 -6.08
C GLU A 36 -11.20 3.48 -5.34
N SER A 37 -11.57 3.87 -4.12
CA SER A 37 -10.69 4.69 -3.30
C SER A 37 -9.42 3.95 -2.93
N ALA A 38 -9.53 2.66 -2.65
CA ALA A 38 -8.35 1.84 -2.34
C ALA A 38 -7.42 1.77 -3.55
N VAL A 39 -7.97 1.61 -4.76
CA VAL A 39 -7.17 1.59 -5.98
C VAL A 39 -6.48 2.93 -6.19
N ALA A 40 -7.20 4.03 -5.95
CA ALA A 40 -6.59 5.35 -6.05
C ALA A 40 -5.44 5.50 -5.06
N GLY A 41 -5.62 4.97 -3.85
CA GLY A 41 -4.56 4.98 -2.85
C GLY A 41 -3.33 4.19 -3.28
N ILE A 42 -3.55 3.06 -3.94
CA ILE A 42 -2.46 2.25 -4.49
C ILE A 42 -1.67 3.07 -5.51
N ASN A 43 -2.38 3.73 -6.44
CA ASN A 43 -1.70 4.51 -7.48
C ASN A 43 -0.92 5.68 -6.87
N THR A 44 -1.49 6.35 -5.87
CA THR A 44 -0.78 7.42 -5.18
C THR A 44 0.47 6.88 -4.49
N THR A 45 0.35 5.73 -3.83
CA THR A 45 1.47 5.11 -3.14
C THR A 45 2.59 4.77 -4.13
N ARG A 46 2.23 4.23 -5.28
CA ARG A 46 3.23 3.88 -6.31
C ARG A 46 3.96 5.11 -6.81
N ASP A 47 3.21 6.17 -7.09
CA ASP A 47 3.80 7.39 -7.62
C ASP A 47 4.71 8.04 -6.59
N CYS A 48 4.27 8.11 -5.34
CA CYS A 48 5.06 8.73 -4.29
C CYS A 48 6.30 7.90 -3.98
N ALA A 49 6.17 6.58 -3.95
CA ALA A 49 7.29 5.70 -3.63
C ALA A 49 8.39 5.79 -4.68
N ALA A 50 8.01 6.01 -5.94
CA ALA A 50 8.99 6.06 -7.02
C ALA A 50 9.91 7.26 -6.90
N SER A 51 9.46 8.33 -6.25
CA SER A 51 10.24 9.56 -6.15
C SER A 51 10.53 9.97 -4.71
N ALA A 52 10.09 9.19 -3.74
CA ALA A 52 10.26 9.56 -2.33
C ALA A 52 11.71 9.46 -1.91
N LEU A 53 12.12 10.42 -1.12
CA LEU A 53 13.45 10.42 -0.51
C LEU A 53 13.39 9.75 0.85
N ILE A 54 14.52 9.20 1.26
CA ILE A 54 14.61 8.63 2.60
C ILE A 54 14.96 9.76 3.56
N ALA A 55 14.10 9.97 4.54
CA ALA A 55 14.35 10.95 5.60
C ALA A 55 14.58 10.19 6.89
N ASP A 56 15.78 10.29 7.41
CA ASP A 56 16.14 9.58 8.65
C ASP A 56 15.82 10.49 9.82
N LEU A 57 14.75 10.17 10.53
CA LEU A 57 14.30 10.95 11.68
C LEU A 57 14.68 10.30 13.01
N SER A 58 15.51 9.25 12.95
CA SER A 58 15.96 8.59 14.17
C SER A 58 17.01 9.44 14.87
N GLN A 59 17.21 9.19 16.15
CA GLN A 59 18.17 9.92 16.95
C GLN A 59 19.42 9.11 17.17
#